data_3dde9bdf933a92c3f378c6d034bce39d
#
_entry.id   3dde9bdf933a92c3f378c6d034bce39d
#
_cell.length_a   1.000
_cell.length_b   1.000
_cell.length_c   1.000
_cell.angle_alpha   90.00
_cell.angle_beta   90.00
_cell.angle_gamma   90.00
#
_symmetry.space_group_name_H-M   'P 1'
#
loop_
_entity.id
_entity.type
_entity.pdbx_description
1 polymer ?
#
loop_
_entity_poly.entity_id
_entity_poly.type
_entity_poly.pdbx_seq_one_letter_code
_entity_poly.pdbx_strand_id
1 'polypeptide(L)'
;ELTLDLSYSLKLSPKFSMAVAGRFIFSDLKIAANSDNSSASTLGVDIAAFYKSKVFDLSSKKAVFRSGLNISNIGPKLNYDSGEQKSFIPTNLRTGAGLELFIDENNSLGLYSEFSKLLVPTPVAVYDKNQNIIGYGQPDIDFVSGIFKSFTDSPNGLSEELSEITIALGLEYSFQGAFLIRTGYFNESIEKGSRRYLTMGAGFNLNFID
;
A
#
# COMPACT_ATOMS: atom_id res chain seq x y z
N GLU A 1 -19.44 -0.58 -8.47
CA GLU A 1 -18.49 0.23 -7.66
C GLU A 1 -18.05 1.46 -8.45
N LEU A 2 -17.90 2.59 -7.77
CA LEU A 2 -17.42 3.86 -8.34
C LEU A 2 -16.47 4.50 -7.34
N THR A 3 -15.33 5.00 -7.84
CA THR A 3 -14.42 5.85 -7.04
C THR A 3 -14.16 7.15 -7.80
N LEU A 4 -14.12 8.25 -7.07
CA LEU A 4 -13.71 9.55 -7.57
C LEU A 4 -12.58 10.08 -6.71
N ASP A 5 -11.44 10.35 -7.33
CA ASP A 5 -10.23 10.82 -6.65
C ASP A 5 -9.88 12.24 -7.09
N LEU A 6 -9.53 13.08 -6.12
CA LEU A 6 -8.94 14.39 -6.34
C LEU A 6 -7.63 14.49 -5.55
N SER A 7 -6.53 14.81 -6.22
CA SER A 7 -5.22 14.89 -5.60
C SER A 7 -4.56 16.25 -5.79
N TYR A 8 -3.80 16.65 -4.79
CA TYR A 8 -2.94 17.84 -4.80
C TYR A 8 -1.54 17.45 -4.36
N SER A 9 -0.53 17.87 -5.10
CA SER A 9 0.87 17.61 -4.78
C SER A 9 1.67 18.92 -4.76
N LEU A 10 2.61 19.00 -3.82
CA LEU A 10 3.47 20.16 -3.64
C LEU A 10 4.93 19.72 -3.48
N LYS A 11 5.80 20.35 -4.26
CA LYS A 11 7.25 20.22 -4.11
C LYS A 11 7.72 21.23 -3.06
N LEU A 12 7.96 20.77 -1.85
CA LEU A 12 8.37 21.59 -0.70
C LEU A 12 9.85 22.00 -0.77
N SER A 13 10.67 21.19 -1.43
CA SER A 13 12.08 21.52 -1.67
C SER A 13 12.57 20.78 -2.94
N PRO A 14 13.79 21.06 -3.44
CA PRO A 14 14.37 20.31 -4.56
C PRO A 14 14.48 18.79 -4.31
N LYS A 15 14.40 18.36 -3.04
CA LYS A 15 14.56 16.97 -2.65
C LYS A 15 13.30 16.33 -2.07
N PHE A 16 12.29 17.13 -1.70
CA PHE A 16 11.14 16.63 -0.95
C PHE A 16 9.83 17.13 -1.50
N SER A 17 8.89 16.21 -1.72
CA SER A 17 7.53 16.48 -2.19
C SER A 17 6.53 15.76 -1.29
N MET A 18 5.35 16.34 -1.15
CA MET A 18 4.21 15.73 -0.48
C MET A 18 2.98 15.78 -1.38
N ALA A 19 2.05 14.87 -1.14
CA ALA A 19 0.76 14.85 -1.80
C ALA A 19 -0.34 14.43 -0.81
N VAL A 20 -1.53 14.96 -1.05
CA VAL A 20 -2.76 14.56 -0.38
C VAL A 20 -3.80 14.28 -1.45
N ALA A 21 -4.57 13.20 -1.30
CA ALA A 21 -5.72 12.92 -2.15
C ALA A 21 -6.97 12.71 -1.29
N GLY A 22 -8.11 13.20 -1.76
CA GLY A 22 -9.43 12.87 -1.26
C GLY A 22 -10.08 11.88 -2.23
N ARG A 23 -10.70 10.84 -1.70
CA ARG A 23 -11.36 9.79 -2.45
C ARG A 23 -12.79 9.64 -1.98
N PHE A 24 -13.74 9.71 -2.89
CA PHE A 24 -15.11 9.27 -2.66
C PHE A 24 -15.25 7.85 -3.18
N ILE A 25 -15.77 6.95 -2.33
CA ILE A 25 -16.00 5.54 -2.65
C ILE A 25 -17.49 5.28 -2.56
N PHE A 26 -18.06 4.75 -3.65
CA PHE A 26 -19.42 4.22 -3.69
C PHE A 26 -19.33 2.74 -4.08
N SER A 27 -19.94 1.89 -3.26
CA SER A 27 -20.00 0.44 -3.48
C SER A 27 -21.43 -0.04 -3.40
N ASP A 28 -21.85 -0.80 -4.42
CA ASP A 28 -23.15 -1.48 -4.46
C ASP A 28 -22.87 -2.97 -4.63
N LEU A 29 -22.90 -3.70 -3.54
CA LEU A 29 -22.67 -5.15 -3.51
C LEU A 29 -24.04 -5.84 -3.54
N LYS A 30 -24.58 -6.07 -4.75
CA LYS A 30 -25.80 -6.87 -4.94
C LYS A 30 -25.51 -8.35 -4.67
N ILE A 31 -25.57 -8.76 -3.41
CA ILE A 31 -25.49 -10.16 -3.05
C ILE A 31 -26.92 -10.71 -3.14
N ALA A 32 -27.15 -11.61 -4.11
CA ALA A 32 -28.49 -12.10 -4.49
C ALA A 32 -29.28 -12.86 -3.40
N ALA A 33 -28.75 -13.02 -2.21
CA ALA A 33 -29.33 -13.89 -1.18
C ALA A 33 -30.36 -13.20 -0.26
N ASN A 34 -30.30 -11.86 -0.08
CA ASN A 34 -31.25 -11.12 0.75
C ASN A 34 -31.49 -9.74 0.14
N SER A 35 -32.75 -9.38 -0.02
CA SER A 35 -33.23 -8.18 -0.71
C SER A 35 -32.96 -6.83 0.00
N ASP A 36 -32.29 -6.81 1.13
CA ASP A 36 -32.03 -5.62 1.95
C ASP A 36 -30.62 -5.05 1.79
N ASN A 37 -29.85 -5.51 0.79
CA ASN A 37 -28.52 -4.98 0.53
C ASN A 37 -28.58 -3.55 0.00
N SER A 38 -28.18 -2.62 0.85
CA SER A 38 -28.04 -1.22 0.47
C SER A 38 -26.66 -0.95 -0.13
N SER A 39 -26.59 0.05 -0.98
CA SER A 39 -25.32 0.64 -1.40
C SER A 39 -24.69 1.37 -0.21
N ALA A 40 -23.36 1.33 -0.16
CA ALA A 40 -22.58 2.03 0.85
C ALA A 40 -21.68 3.09 0.20
N SER A 41 -21.48 4.19 0.89
CA SER A 41 -20.52 5.21 0.48
C SER A 41 -19.67 5.67 1.65
N THR A 42 -18.44 6.07 1.35
CA THR A 42 -17.53 6.63 2.34
C THR A 42 -16.52 7.56 1.67
N LEU A 43 -15.76 8.27 2.50
CA LEU A 43 -14.66 9.10 2.07
C LEU A 43 -13.35 8.50 2.57
N GLY A 44 -12.32 8.55 1.73
CA GLY A 44 -10.95 8.21 2.09
C GLY A 44 -10.02 9.38 1.86
N VAL A 45 -8.96 9.44 2.63
CA VAL A 45 -7.86 10.40 2.43
C VAL A 45 -6.56 9.61 2.27
N ASP A 46 -5.76 10.01 1.28
CA ASP A 46 -4.42 9.49 1.09
C ASP A 46 -3.40 10.58 1.40
N ILE A 47 -2.31 10.20 2.05
CA ILE A 47 -1.19 11.09 2.35
C ILE A 47 0.08 10.43 1.83
N ALA A 48 0.87 11.16 1.03
CA ALA A 48 2.12 10.65 0.49
C ALA A 48 3.26 11.65 0.68
N ALA A 49 4.47 11.11 0.86
CA ALA A 49 5.71 11.85 0.89
C ALA A 49 6.75 11.17 0.02
N PHE A 50 7.56 11.95 -0.67
CA PHE A 50 8.63 11.46 -1.54
C PHE A 50 9.89 12.27 -1.34
N TYR A 51 11.01 11.58 -1.14
CA TYR A 51 12.34 12.14 -1.05
C TYR A 51 13.24 11.63 -2.18
N LYS A 52 14.00 12.53 -2.79
CA LYS A 52 15.05 12.22 -3.76
C LYS A 52 16.32 12.98 -3.41
N SER A 53 17.43 12.29 -3.17
CA SER A 53 18.70 12.91 -2.89
C SER A 53 19.23 13.69 -4.13
N LYS A 54 20.18 14.58 -3.93
CA LYS A 54 21.10 14.95 -5.01
C LYS A 54 21.94 13.74 -5.38
N VAL A 55 22.59 13.80 -6.54
CA VAL A 55 23.64 12.85 -6.89
C VAL A 55 24.75 12.96 -5.85
N PHE A 56 25.22 11.85 -5.34
CA PHE A 56 26.31 11.76 -4.36
C PHE A 56 27.28 10.65 -4.78
N ASP A 57 28.50 10.73 -4.26
CA ASP A 57 29.51 9.72 -4.51
C ASP A 57 29.34 8.55 -3.53
N LEU A 58 29.20 7.35 -4.07
CA LEU A 58 29.17 6.10 -3.34
C LEU A 58 30.37 5.26 -3.78
N SER A 59 31.45 5.30 -2.99
CA SER A 59 32.75 4.73 -3.37
C SER A 59 33.27 5.37 -4.69
N SER A 60 33.43 4.59 -5.74
CA SER A 60 33.93 5.05 -7.06
C SER A 60 32.78 5.39 -8.04
N LYS A 61 31.54 5.33 -7.64
CA LYS A 61 30.36 5.52 -8.50
C LYS A 61 29.49 6.65 -7.97
N LYS A 62 28.73 7.26 -8.88
CA LYS A 62 27.67 8.21 -8.50
C LYS A 62 26.38 7.47 -8.21
N ALA A 63 25.61 7.99 -7.26
CA ALA A 63 24.34 7.39 -6.86
C ALA A 63 23.26 8.44 -6.59
N VAL A 64 22.00 8.00 -6.70
CA VAL A 64 20.81 8.75 -6.26
C VAL A 64 19.99 7.84 -5.36
N PHE A 65 19.69 8.33 -4.16
CA PHE A 65 18.76 7.66 -3.23
C PHE A 65 17.37 8.25 -3.36
N ARG A 66 16.36 7.37 -3.32
CA ARG A 66 14.94 7.74 -3.29
C ARG A 66 14.25 7.01 -2.14
N SER A 67 13.29 7.66 -1.50
CA SER A 67 12.39 6.99 -0.56
C SER A 67 11.00 7.59 -0.66
N GLY A 68 10.01 6.78 -0.33
CA GLY A 68 8.61 7.16 -0.35
C GLY A 68 7.84 6.57 0.82
N LEU A 69 6.82 7.29 1.24
CA LEU A 69 5.82 6.87 2.21
C LEU A 69 4.45 7.20 1.65
N ASN A 70 3.52 6.27 1.78
CA ASN A 70 2.12 6.50 1.45
C ASN A 70 1.23 5.80 2.48
N ILE A 71 0.24 6.53 2.99
CA ILE A 71 -0.87 5.95 3.74
C ILE A 71 -2.12 6.25 2.94
N SER A 72 -2.77 5.22 2.44
CA SER A 72 -3.96 5.34 1.60
C SER A 72 -5.21 4.86 2.30
N ASN A 73 -6.36 5.39 1.85
CA ASN A 73 -7.69 5.04 2.36
C ASN A 73 -7.85 5.28 3.87
N ILE A 74 -7.37 6.40 4.39
CA ILE A 74 -7.66 6.82 5.77
C ILE A 74 -9.09 7.35 5.78
N GLY A 75 -10.02 6.67 6.45
CA GLY A 75 -11.42 7.12 6.46
C GLY A 75 -12.35 6.24 7.29
N PRO A 76 -13.60 6.68 7.46
CA PRO A 76 -14.58 5.98 8.27
C PRO A 76 -14.97 4.63 7.67
N LYS A 77 -15.51 3.78 8.52
CA LYS A 77 -16.01 2.44 8.14
C LYS A 77 -17.17 2.55 7.15
N LEU A 78 -17.25 1.60 6.23
CA LEU A 78 -18.39 1.38 5.35
C LEU A 78 -19.52 0.66 6.09
N ASN A 79 -20.76 1.06 5.80
CA ASN A 79 -21.96 0.40 6.28
C ASN A 79 -22.84 0.04 5.09
N TYR A 80 -23.04 -1.27 4.83
CA TYR A 80 -23.84 -1.76 3.69
C TYR A 80 -25.29 -2.04 4.01
N ASP A 81 -25.62 -2.19 5.28
CA ASP A 81 -26.98 -2.45 5.73
C ASP A 81 -27.32 -1.58 6.95
N SER A 82 -28.58 -1.54 7.31
CA SER A 82 -29.06 -0.90 8.54
C SER A 82 -28.64 -1.67 9.80
N GLY A 83 -27.89 -2.78 9.65
CA GLY A 83 -27.35 -3.58 10.73
C GLY A 83 -26.12 -2.98 11.40
N GLU A 84 -25.69 -3.58 12.48
CA GLU A 84 -24.63 -3.06 13.34
C GLU A 84 -23.20 -3.28 12.79
N GLN A 85 -23.03 -4.11 11.73
CA GLN A 85 -21.69 -4.46 11.24
C GLN A 85 -21.15 -3.45 10.22
N LYS A 86 -20.24 -2.62 10.69
CA LYS A 86 -19.48 -1.69 9.87
C LYS A 86 -18.13 -2.29 9.51
N SER A 87 -17.72 -2.18 8.25
CA SER A 87 -16.42 -2.68 7.76
C SER A 87 -15.40 -1.57 7.63
N PHE A 88 -14.19 -1.79 8.12
CA PHE A 88 -13.07 -0.88 7.84
C PHE A 88 -12.79 -0.84 6.33
N ILE A 89 -12.52 0.35 5.81
CA ILE A 89 -11.93 0.47 4.47
C ILE A 89 -10.47 0.00 4.54
N PRO A 90 -9.90 -0.50 3.43
CA PRO A 90 -8.55 -1.07 3.42
C PRO A 90 -7.47 0.03 3.50
N THR A 91 -7.35 0.63 4.68
CA THR A 91 -6.26 1.58 4.95
C THR A 91 -4.94 0.84 4.84
N ASN A 92 -4.02 1.36 4.05
CA ASN A 92 -2.76 0.68 3.76
C ASN A 92 -1.57 1.63 3.90
N LEU A 93 -0.55 1.18 4.62
CA LEU A 93 0.75 1.83 4.72
C LEU A 93 1.70 1.19 3.71
N ARG A 94 2.34 2.04 2.88
CA ARG A 94 3.44 1.63 2.01
C ARG A 94 4.65 2.51 2.28
N THR A 95 5.80 1.90 2.42
CA THR A 95 7.08 2.60 2.49
C THR A 95 8.08 1.92 1.57
N GLY A 96 8.88 2.70 0.89
CA GLY A 96 9.85 2.16 -0.03
C GLY A 96 11.13 2.98 -0.09
N ALA A 97 12.20 2.32 -0.51
CA ALA A 97 13.49 2.93 -0.75
C ALA A 97 14.09 2.40 -2.06
N GLY A 98 14.86 3.25 -2.73
CA GLY A 98 15.56 2.89 -3.95
C GLY A 98 16.92 3.56 -4.02
N LEU A 99 17.87 2.84 -4.57
CA LEU A 99 19.21 3.31 -4.84
C LEU A 99 19.52 3.08 -6.32
N GLU A 100 19.76 4.16 -7.05
CA GLU A 100 20.22 4.10 -8.44
C GLU A 100 21.72 4.39 -8.48
N LEU A 101 22.49 3.46 -9.03
CA LEU A 101 23.93 3.53 -9.22
C LEU A 101 24.24 3.82 -10.68
N PHE A 102 24.99 4.86 -10.97
CA PHE A 102 25.50 5.15 -12.31
C PHE A 102 26.82 4.38 -12.51
N ILE A 103 26.75 3.31 -13.32
CA ILE A 103 27.90 2.46 -13.61
C ILE A 103 28.89 3.23 -14.49
N ASP A 104 28.38 3.90 -15.52
CA ASP A 104 29.08 4.83 -16.41
C ASP A 104 28.07 5.86 -16.98
N GLU A 105 28.48 6.61 -18.03
CA GLU A 105 27.65 7.65 -18.65
C GLU A 105 26.38 7.11 -19.32
N ASN A 106 26.39 5.83 -19.73
CA ASN A 106 25.29 5.20 -20.46
C ASN A 106 24.53 4.17 -19.64
N ASN A 107 25.08 3.69 -18.52
CA ASN A 107 24.57 2.55 -17.80
C ASN A 107 24.23 2.90 -16.36
N SER A 108 23.02 2.59 -15.91
CA SER A 108 22.64 2.67 -14.50
C SER A 108 21.94 1.39 -14.02
N LEU A 109 22.07 1.12 -12.73
CA LEU A 109 21.46 0.00 -12.04
C LEU A 109 20.66 0.53 -10.84
N GLY A 110 19.36 0.28 -10.84
CA GLY A 110 18.45 0.63 -9.77
C GLY A 110 18.09 -0.58 -8.91
N LEU A 111 18.19 -0.44 -7.59
CA LEU A 111 17.72 -1.39 -6.58
C LEU A 111 16.58 -0.74 -5.81
N TYR A 112 15.47 -1.45 -5.66
CA TYR A 112 14.26 -0.93 -5.03
C TYR A 112 13.69 -1.93 -4.04
N SER A 113 13.16 -1.43 -2.92
CA SER A 113 12.40 -2.22 -1.96
C SER A 113 11.13 -1.48 -1.56
N GLU A 114 10.04 -2.21 -1.38
CA GLU A 114 8.79 -1.70 -0.83
C GLU A 114 8.30 -2.66 0.25
N PHE A 115 7.79 -2.09 1.32
CA PHE A 115 7.10 -2.77 2.41
C PHE A 115 5.69 -2.21 2.49
N SER A 116 4.70 -3.10 2.56
CA SER A 116 3.31 -2.71 2.67
C SER A 116 2.64 -3.47 3.81
N LYS A 117 1.83 -2.77 4.60
CA LYS A 117 1.02 -3.33 5.69
C LYS A 117 -0.38 -2.77 5.63
N LEU A 118 -1.38 -3.67 5.75
CA LEU A 118 -2.76 -3.29 5.90
C LEU A 118 -2.99 -2.78 7.34
N LEU A 119 -3.46 -1.55 7.46
CA LEU A 119 -3.74 -0.89 8.75
C LEU A 119 -5.20 -1.09 9.14
N VAL A 120 -5.65 -2.33 9.14
CA VAL A 120 -6.99 -2.74 9.56
C VAL A 120 -6.83 -3.72 10.71
N PRO A 121 -7.57 -3.53 11.82
CA PRO A 121 -7.46 -4.41 12.98
C PRO A 121 -7.80 -5.86 12.66
N THR A 122 -7.11 -6.77 13.34
CA THR A 122 -7.41 -8.19 13.28
C THR A 122 -8.86 -8.45 13.72
N PRO A 123 -9.66 -9.24 12.95
CA PRO A 123 -11.01 -9.59 13.33
C PRO A 123 -11.05 -10.33 14.68
N VAL A 124 -12.02 -9.98 15.50
CA VAL A 124 -12.25 -10.60 16.81
C VAL A 124 -13.29 -11.71 16.75
N ALA A 125 -13.13 -12.75 17.54
CA ALA A 125 -14.11 -13.82 17.63
C ALA A 125 -15.44 -13.31 18.20
N VAL A 126 -16.55 -13.70 17.56
CA VAL A 126 -17.92 -13.43 18.01
C VAL A 126 -18.45 -14.71 18.67
N TYR A 127 -18.98 -14.57 19.88
CA TYR A 127 -19.47 -15.69 20.67
C TYR A 127 -21.00 -15.70 20.77
N ASP A 128 -21.58 -16.90 20.82
CA ASP A 128 -22.98 -17.09 21.18
C ASP A 128 -23.21 -16.96 22.70
N LYS A 129 -24.48 -17.11 23.14
CA LYS A 129 -24.85 -17.10 24.57
C LYS A 129 -24.21 -18.26 25.36
N ASN A 130 -23.73 -19.30 24.68
CA ASN A 130 -23.11 -20.47 25.28
C ASN A 130 -21.58 -20.42 25.20
N GLN A 131 -20.99 -19.24 24.85
CA GLN A 131 -19.56 -19.01 24.67
C GLN A 131 -18.92 -19.82 23.52
N ASN A 132 -19.70 -20.31 22.53
CA ASN A 132 -19.14 -20.89 21.32
C ASN A 132 -18.84 -19.80 20.30
N ILE A 133 -17.72 -19.94 19.56
CA ILE A 133 -17.39 -19.05 18.46
C ILE A 133 -18.37 -19.30 17.32
N ILE A 134 -19.15 -18.29 16.95
CA ILE A 134 -20.10 -18.32 15.83
C ILE A 134 -19.60 -17.61 14.59
N GLY A 135 -18.44 -16.93 14.69
CA GLY A 135 -17.82 -16.22 13.59
C GLY A 135 -16.73 -15.27 14.05
N TYR A 136 -16.23 -14.46 13.11
CA TYR A 136 -15.30 -13.39 13.36
C TYR A 136 -15.88 -12.09 12.83
N GLY A 137 -15.78 -11.03 13.61
CA GLY A 137 -16.29 -9.70 13.28
C GLY A 137 -15.24 -8.62 13.44
N GLN A 138 -15.54 -7.46 12.90
CA GLN A 138 -14.68 -6.29 13.07
C GLN A 138 -14.84 -5.75 14.50
N PRO A 139 -13.74 -5.35 15.17
CA PRO A 139 -13.84 -4.74 16.49
C PRO A 139 -14.61 -3.42 16.43
N ASP A 140 -15.42 -3.15 17.47
CA ASP A 140 -16.20 -1.92 17.58
C ASP A 140 -15.32 -0.78 18.14
N ILE A 141 -14.41 -0.30 17.32
CA ILE A 141 -13.54 0.85 17.58
C ILE A 141 -13.60 1.80 16.39
N ASP A 142 -13.26 3.07 16.60
CA ASP A 142 -13.16 4.05 15.52
C ASP A 142 -12.00 3.72 14.56
N PHE A 143 -12.01 4.30 13.36
CA PHE A 143 -11.03 3.97 12.32
C PHE A 143 -9.60 4.43 12.68
N VAL A 144 -9.45 5.55 13.42
CA VAL A 144 -8.13 6.04 13.83
C VAL A 144 -7.51 5.09 14.86
N SER A 145 -8.29 4.71 15.88
CA SER A 145 -7.87 3.69 16.85
C SER A 145 -7.57 2.35 16.17
N GLY A 146 -8.33 1.98 15.13
CA GLY A 146 -8.08 0.80 14.32
C GLY A 146 -6.72 0.81 13.63
N ILE A 147 -6.33 1.94 13.03
CA ILE A 147 -5.02 2.12 12.41
C ILE A 147 -3.89 1.86 13.41
N PHE A 148 -3.94 2.46 14.60
CA PHE A 148 -2.89 2.26 15.59
C PHE A 148 -2.89 0.85 16.18
N LYS A 149 -4.08 0.28 16.42
CA LYS A 149 -4.21 -1.06 16.98
C LYS A 149 -3.65 -2.13 16.04
N SER A 150 -3.77 -1.97 14.73
CA SER A 150 -3.27 -2.90 13.72
C SER A 150 -1.75 -3.16 13.76
N PHE A 151 -1.00 -2.47 14.59
CA PHE A 151 0.43 -2.73 14.79
C PHE A 151 0.72 -3.67 15.97
N THR A 152 -0.28 -4.01 16.79
CA THR A 152 -0.07 -4.73 18.06
C THR A 152 -1.20 -5.70 18.39
N ASP A 153 -2.08 -6.02 17.46
CA ASP A 153 -3.29 -6.80 17.75
C ASP A 153 -3.26 -8.25 17.23
N SER A 154 -2.14 -8.65 16.65
CA SER A 154 -1.96 -10.03 16.22
C SER A 154 -1.90 -11.00 17.41
N PRO A 155 -2.71 -12.08 17.40
CA PRO A 155 -2.82 -13.03 18.52
C PRO A 155 -1.48 -13.67 18.92
N ASN A 156 -0.59 -13.90 17.98
CA ASN A 156 0.72 -14.52 18.21
C ASN A 156 1.86 -13.49 18.35
N GLY A 157 1.52 -12.21 18.58
CA GLY A 157 2.46 -11.15 18.85
C GLY A 157 3.32 -10.73 17.67
N LEU A 158 4.54 -10.27 17.93
CA LEU A 158 5.42 -9.64 16.92
C LEU A 158 5.73 -10.54 15.71
N SER A 159 5.78 -11.85 15.86
CA SER A 159 6.06 -12.78 14.75
C SER A 159 4.94 -12.75 13.72
N GLU A 160 3.69 -12.71 14.17
CA GLU A 160 2.53 -12.61 13.30
C GLU A 160 2.40 -11.21 12.70
N GLU A 161 2.65 -10.16 13.48
CA GLU A 161 2.70 -8.78 12.98
C GLU A 161 3.67 -8.61 11.80
N LEU A 162 4.86 -9.22 11.91
CA LEU A 162 5.84 -9.21 10.81
C LEU A 162 5.38 -10.01 9.60
N SER A 163 4.57 -11.05 9.79
CA SER A 163 4.02 -11.86 8.69
C SER A 163 2.92 -11.11 7.92
N GLU A 164 2.35 -10.04 8.46
CA GLU A 164 1.39 -9.16 7.77
C GLU A 164 2.05 -8.16 6.80
N ILE A 165 3.37 -8.03 6.88
CA ILE A 165 4.11 -7.15 5.98
C ILE A 165 4.37 -7.88 4.66
N THR A 166 3.90 -7.30 3.58
CA THR A 166 4.29 -7.73 2.23
C THR A 166 5.57 -7.03 1.81
N ILE A 167 6.43 -7.74 1.08
CA ILE A 167 7.73 -7.24 0.63
C ILE A 167 7.79 -7.34 -0.90
N ALA A 168 8.16 -6.23 -1.55
CA ALA A 168 8.50 -6.23 -2.96
C ALA A 168 9.94 -5.74 -3.14
N LEU A 169 10.69 -6.45 -3.96
CA LEU A 169 12.06 -6.10 -4.36
C LEU A 169 12.09 -5.90 -5.87
N GLY A 170 12.82 -4.90 -6.32
CA GLY A 170 12.97 -4.57 -7.73
C GLY A 170 14.40 -4.31 -8.12
N LEU A 171 14.74 -4.72 -9.33
CA LEU A 171 15.99 -4.43 -10.02
C LEU A 171 15.65 -3.82 -11.37
N GLU A 172 16.30 -2.71 -11.72
CA GLU A 172 16.20 -2.05 -13.02
C GLU A 172 17.59 -1.80 -13.57
N TYR A 173 17.82 -2.26 -14.79
CA TYR A 173 18.97 -1.85 -15.57
C TYR A 173 18.50 -0.89 -16.65
N SER A 174 19.19 0.25 -16.77
CA SER A 174 18.92 1.28 -17.77
C SER A 174 20.14 1.50 -18.66
N PHE A 175 19.93 1.43 -19.98
CA PHE A 175 20.92 1.76 -20.99
C PHE A 175 20.53 3.06 -21.68
N GLN A 176 21.39 4.08 -21.56
CA GLN A 176 21.22 5.44 -22.11
C GLN A 176 19.90 6.15 -21.70
N GLY A 177 19.23 5.68 -20.65
CA GLY A 177 17.90 6.14 -20.29
C GLY A 177 16.80 5.78 -21.29
N ALA A 178 17.16 5.13 -22.40
CA ALA A 178 16.26 4.79 -23.50
C ALA A 178 15.74 3.35 -23.44
N PHE A 179 16.57 2.40 -23.02
CA PHE A 179 16.21 1.01 -22.89
C PHE A 179 16.28 0.58 -21.42
N LEU A 180 15.23 -0.06 -20.92
CA LEU A 180 15.13 -0.50 -19.53
C LEU A 180 14.75 -1.98 -19.47
N ILE A 181 15.46 -2.74 -18.63
CA ILE A 181 15.09 -4.10 -18.25
C ILE A 181 14.80 -4.09 -16.76
N ARG A 182 13.69 -4.71 -16.37
CA ARG A 182 13.23 -4.75 -15.00
C ARG A 182 12.96 -6.18 -14.58
N THR A 183 13.28 -6.50 -13.36
CA THR A 183 12.81 -7.71 -12.69
C THR A 183 12.38 -7.37 -11.27
N GLY A 184 11.41 -8.10 -10.76
CA GLY A 184 10.90 -7.90 -9.42
C GLY A 184 10.50 -9.20 -8.77
N TYR A 185 10.52 -9.21 -7.45
CA TYR A 185 10.04 -10.30 -6.63
C TYR A 185 9.06 -9.77 -5.59
N PHE A 186 7.89 -10.37 -5.53
CA PHE A 186 6.87 -10.09 -4.53
C PHE A 186 6.74 -11.26 -3.57
N ASN A 187 6.65 -10.97 -2.27
CA ASN A 187 6.47 -11.95 -1.21
C ASN A 187 5.42 -11.51 -0.21
N GLU A 188 4.49 -12.40 0.03
CA GLU A 188 3.51 -12.34 1.11
C GLU A 188 3.59 -13.62 1.93
N SER A 189 3.42 -13.51 3.25
CA SER A 189 3.48 -14.66 4.15
C SER A 189 2.48 -15.74 3.76
N ILE A 190 2.86 -17.00 3.95
CA ILE A 190 1.99 -18.17 3.73
C ILE A 190 0.69 -18.06 4.55
N GLU A 191 0.78 -17.51 5.76
CA GLU A 191 -0.35 -17.38 6.68
C GLU A 191 -1.31 -16.26 6.32
N LYS A 192 -0.89 -15.30 5.45
CA LYS A 192 -1.64 -14.06 5.15
C LYS A 192 -2.05 -13.92 3.67
N GLY A 193 -1.91 -14.98 2.86
CA GLY A 193 -2.32 -14.96 1.44
C GLY A 193 -1.41 -15.74 0.52
N SER A 194 -0.15 -16.02 0.93
CA SER A 194 0.80 -16.91 0.23
C SER A 194 1.12 -16.51 -1.21
N ARG A 195 1.01 -15.23 -1.57
CA ARG A 195 1.34 -14.76 -2.91
C ARG A 195 2.84 -14.55 -3.05
N ARG A 196 3.46 -15.30 -3.96
CA ARG A 196 4.88 -15.18 -4.29
C ARG A 196 5.05 -15.28 -5.79
N TYR A 197 5.66 -14.28 -6.39
CA TYR A 197 5.88 -14.28 -7.83
C TYR A 197 7.06 -13.43 -8.23
N LEU A 198 7.63 -13.79 -9.39
CA LEU A 198 8.63 -13.01 -10.10
C LEU A 198 7.96 -12.24 -11.23
N THR A 199 8.46 -11.05 -11.50
CA THR A 199 8.03 -10.22 -12.63
C THR A 199 9.22 -9.89 -13.50
N MET A 200 9.00 -9.77 -14.80
CA MET A 200 9.97 -9.27 -15.77
C MET A 200 9.30 -8.24 -16.66
N GLY A 201 10.05 -7.21 -17.05
CA GLY A 201 9.57 -6.16 -17.92
C GLY A 201 10.70 -5.53 -18.73
N ALA A 202 10.33 -5.02 -19.91
CA ALA A 202 11.19 -4.19 -20.71
C ALA A 202 10.48 -2.86 -20.99
N GLY A 203 11.23 -1.78 -21.07
CA GLY A 203 10.74 -0.45 -21.35
C GLY A 203 11.61 0.24 -22.39
N PHE A 204 10.97 1.05 -23.22
CA PHE A 204 11.63 1.91 -24.19
C PHE A 204 11.15 3.34 -23.95
N ASN A 205 12.09 4.23 -23.74
CA ASN A 205 11.83 5.68 -23.69
C ASN A 205 12.14 6.26 -25.05
N LEU A 206 11.10 6.46 -25.84
CA LEU A 206 11.20 7.03 -27.19
C LEU A 206 10.98 8.55 -27.05
N ASN A 207 12.02 9.33 -27.32
CA ASN A 207 11.97 10.80 -27.29
C ASN A 207 11.02 11.43 -28.34
N PHE A 208 10.13 10.65 -28.94
CA PHE A 208 9.18 11.10 -29.96
C PHE A 208 7.78 11.39 -29.41
N ILE A 209 7.54 11.12 -28.13
CA ILE A 209 6.24 11.36 -27.49
C ILE A 209 6.53 12.13 -26.19
N ASP A 210 6.44 13.45 -26.28
CA ASP A 210 6.30 14.35 -25.13
C ASP A 210 4.81 14.56 -24.82
#